data_1162fe699796fcdd6966283fa2e24ed2
#
_entry.id   1162fe699796fcdd6966283fa2e24ed2
#
_cell.length_a   1.000
_cell.length_b   1.000
_cell.length_c   1.000
_cell.angle_alpha   90.00
_cell.angle_beta   90.00
_cell.angle_gamma   90.00
#
_symmetry.space_group_name_H-M   'P 1'
#
loop_
_entity.id
_entity.type
_entity.pdbx_description
1 polymer ?
#
loop_
_entity_poly.entity_id
_entity_poly.type
_entity_poly.pdbx_seq_one_letter_code
_entity_poly.pdbx_strand_id
1 'polypeptide(L)'
;MKTVGYAIVGTGYFGAELGRIMKEQEGARIVAVLDPENGQTIAEELDCDVETDLDTLYSREDVEAVIVATPNYLHKEPVIKAAEHGVNVFCEKPIALSYQDCDEMVRTCQEHGVIFMAGHVMNFFHGVRYAK
;
A
#
# COMPACT_ATOMS: atom_id res chain seq x y z
N MET A 1 -8.77 -9.51 -18.52
CA MET A 1 -7.69 -8.98 -17.66
C MET A 1 -7.89 -9.48 -16.25
N LYS A 2 -6.84 -9.98 -15.62
CA LYS A 2 -6.91 -10.39 -14.22
C LYS A 2 -7.15 -9.17 -13.33
N THR A 3 -8.07 -9.26 -12.37
CA THR A 3 -8.30 -8.22 -11.37
C THR A 3 -7.43 -8.49 -10.15
N VAL A 4 -6.63 -7.51 -9.76
CA VAL A 4 -5.75 -7.59 -8.59
C VAL A 4 -6.46 -7.01 -7.38
N GLY A 5 -6.48 -7.74 -6.28
CA GLY A 5 -7.04 -7.31 -5.00
C GLY A 5 -6.03 -6.48 -4.20
N TYR A 6 -6.40 -5.25 -3.87
CA TYR A 6 -5.58 -4.33 -3.10
C TYR A 6 -6.14 -4.10 -1.71
N ALA A 7 -5.27 -4.09 -0.72
CA ALA A 7 -5.58 -3.54 0.59
C ALA A 7 -4.98 -2.13 0.72
N ILE A 8 -5.53 -1.31 1.61
CA ILE A 8 -4.97 0.00 1.95
C ILE A 8 -4.72 0.04 3.45
N VAL A 9 -3.50 0.32 3.84
CA VAL A 9 -3.11 0.54 5.23
C VAL A 9 -2.81 2.02 5.42
N GLY A 10 -3.63 2.69 6.22
CA GLY A 10 -3.62 4.14 6.37
C GLY A 10 -4.56 4.82 5.37
N THR A 11 -5.72 5.24 5.86
CA THR A 11 -6.75 5.89 5.05
C THR A 11 -6.98 7.34 5.47
N GLY A 12 -5.90 8.04 5.79
CA GLY A 12 -5.89 9.49 5.88
C GLY A 12 -6.14 10.10 4.50
N TYR A 13 -5.91 11.40 4.36
CA TYR A 13 -6.21 12.09 3.09
C TYR A 13 -5.65 11.36 1.87
N PHE A 14 -4.36 11.03 1.89
CA PHE A 14 -3.69 10.49 0.71
C PHE A 14 -4.07 9.03 0.43
N GLY A 15 -4.13 8.20 1.46
CA GLY A 15 -4.55 6.80 1.30
C GLY A 15 -5.99 6.66 0.81
N ALA A 16 -6.89 7.48 1.33
CA ALA A 16 -8.28 7.51 0.88
C ALA A 16 -8.38 7.96 -0.59
N GLU A 17 -7.61 8.98 -0.98
CA GLU A 17 -7.59 9.48 -2.36
C GLU A 17 -7.06 8.43 -3.33
N LEU A 18 -5.99 7.73 -2.96
CA LEU A 18 -5.49 6.60 -3.76
C LEU A 18 -6.55 5.52 -3.91
N GLY A 19 -7.29 5.22 -2.84
CA GLY A 19 -8.38 4.25 -2.88
C GLY A 19 -9.47 4.64 -3.87
N ARG A 20 -9.87 5.90 -3.88
CA ARG A 20 -10.87 6.43 -4.82
C ARG A 20 -10.40 6.29 -6.27
N ILE A 21 -9.16 6.68 -6.53
CA ILE A 21 -8.56 6.57 -7.87
C ILE A 21 -8.48 5.10 -8.30
N MET A 22 -8.01 4.22 -7.42
CA MET A 22 -7.88 2.80 -7.72
C MET A 22 -9.21 2.12 -7.98
N LYS A 23 -10.27 2.54 -7.29
CA LYS A 23 -11.62 2.00 -7.48
C LYS A 23 -12.12 2.18 -8.92
N GLU A 24 -11.69 3.25 -9.58
CA GLU A 24 -12.08 3.57 -10.96
C GLU A 24 -11.20 2.87 -12.01
N GLN A 25 -10.15 2.17 -11.58
CA GLN A 25 -9.23 1.54 -12.51
C GLN A 25 -9.68 0.13 -12.89
N GLU A 26 -9.70 -0.14 -14.19
CA GLU A 26 -9.89 -1.49 -14.69
C GLU A 26 -8.74 -2.40 -14.24
N GLY A 27 -9.06 -3.59 -13.76
CA GLY A 27 -8.06 -4.54 -13.28
C GLY A 27 -7.62 -4.34 -11.84
N ALA A 28 -8.19 -3.37 -11.12
CA ALA A 28 -7.92 -3.16 -9.69
C ALA A 28 -9.22 -3.25 -8.88
N ARG A 29 -9.13 -3.84 -7.70
CA ARG A 29 -10.24 -3.90 -6.75
C ARG A 29 -9.72 -3.65 -5.35
N ILE A 30 -10.32 -2.72 -4.63
CA ILE A 30 -10.02 -2.52 -3.21
C ILE A 30 -10.86 -3.52 -2.42
N VAL A 31 -10.20 -4.39 -1.67
CA VAL A 31 -10.87 -5.48 -0.94
C VAL A 31 -10.97 -5.22 0.55
N ALA A 32 -10.03 -4.50 1.13
CA ALA A 32 -10.06 -4.16 2.55
C ALA A 32 -9.20 -2.93 2.85
N VAL A 33 -9.54 -2.26 3.96
CA VAL A 33 -8.74 -1.16 4.50
C VAL A 33 -8.43 -1.44 5.97
N LEU A 34 -7.30 -0.88 6.44
CA LEU A 34 -6.90 -0.93 7.83
C LEU A 34 -6.48 0.48 8.26
N ASP A 35 -7.28 1.09 9.13
CA ASP A 35 -7.00 2.39 9.74
C ASP A 35 -7.85 2.51 11.00
N PRO A 36 -7.24 2.68 12.18
CA PRO A 36 -8.00 2.72 13.43
C PRO A 36 -8.93 3.93 13.57
N GLU A 37 -8.68 5.02 12.84
CA GLU A 37 -9.50 6.23 12.94
C GLU A 37 -10.52 6.35 11.82
N ASN A 38 -10.11 6.12 10.58
CA ASN A 38 -10.93 6.40 9.39
C ASN A 38 -11.39 5.15 8.66
N GLY A 39 -10.93 3.96 9.06
CA GLY A 39 -11.14 2.72 8.33
C GLY A 39 -12.59 2.42 8.02
N GLN A 40 -13.47 2.54 9.01
CA GLN A 40 -14.90 2.26 8.82
C GLN A 40 -15.54 3.18 7.78
N THR A 41 -15.31 4.49 7.90
CA THR A 41 -15.85 5.49 6.97
C THR A 41 -15.38 5.26 5.54
N ILE A 42 -14.08 5.01 5.37
CA ILE A 42 -13.49 4.82 4.04
C ILE A 42 -13.88 3.46 3.45
N ALA A 43 -13.98 2.43 4.27
CA ALA A 43 -14.45 1.12 3.80
C ALA A 43 -15.88 1.20 3.25
N GLU A 44 -16.77 1.93 3.90
CA GLU A 44 -18.12 2.16 3.41
C GLU A 44 -18.12 2.90 2.08
N GLU A 45 -17.30 3.93 1.96
CA GLU A 45 -17.16 4.71 0.72
C GLU A 45 -16.60 3.86 -0.44
N LEU A 46 -15.62 3.04 -0.15
CA LEU A 46 -14.96 2.19 -1.15
C LEU A 46 -15.68 0.86 -1.41
N ASP A 47 -16.71 0.55 -0.62
CA ASP A 47 -17.46 -0.70 -0.69
C ASP A 47 -16.53 -1.91 -0.49
N CYS A 48 -15.80 -1.90 0.62
CA CYS A 48 -14.86 -2.95 0.98
C CYS A 48 -14.91 -3.25 2.49
N ASP A 49 -14.13 -4.21 2.93
CA ASP A 49 -14.08 -4.63 4.32
C ASP A 49 -13.15 -3.76 5.15
N VAL A 50 -13.33 -3.77 6.48
CA VAL A 50 -12.39 -3.22 7.46
C VAL A 50 -11.68 -4.35 8.14
N GLU A 51 -10.36 -4.25 8.23
CA GLU A 51 -9.54 -5.11 9.06
C GLU A 51 -8.89 -4.31 10.19
N THR A 52 -8.56 -4.97 11.29
CA THR A 52 -8.01 -4.30 12.48
C THR A 52 -6.57 -4.71 12.78
N ASP A 53 -6.04 -5.67 12.04
CA ASP A 53 -4.75 -6.29 12.31
C ASP A 53 -4.08 -6.67 10.99
N LEU A 54 -2.78 -6.37 10.89
CA LEU A 54 -2.00 -6.60 9.67
C LEU A 54 -1.90 -8.08 9.29
N ASP A 55 -1.71 -8.96 10.26
CA ASP A 55 -1.57 -10.39 9.97
C ASP A 55 -2.86 -10.97 9.41
N THR A 56 -3.99 -10.58 9.95
CA THR A 56 -5.31 -10.94 9.44
C THR A 56 -5.53 -10.39 8.03
N LEU A 57 -5.20 -9.12 7.82
CA LEU A 57 -5.32 -8.46 6.51
C LEU A 57 -4.52 -9.20 5.45
N TYR A 58 -3.25 -9.47 5.72
CA TYR A 58 -2.34 -10.07 4.74
C TYR A 58 -2.50 -11.58 4.58
N SER A 59 -3.23 -12.23 5.46
CA SER A 59 -3.58 -13.65 5.34
C SER A 59 -4.79 -13.88 4.42
N ARG A 60 -5.46 -12.82 4.00
CA ARG A 60 -6.61 -12.92 3.09
C ARG A 60 -6.15 -13.36 1.70
N GLU A 61 -6.85 -14.35 1.13
CA GLU A 61 -6.55 -14.84 -0.22
C GLU A 61 -6.81 -13.80 -1.31
N ASP A 62 -7.71 -12.84 -1.04
CA ASP A 62 -8.06 -11.80 -2.00
C ASP A 62 -7.14 -10.56 -1.93
N VAL A 63 -6.17 -10.52 -1.00
CA VAL A 63 -5.19 -9.43 -0.90
C VAL A 63 -3.90 -9.85 -1.60
N GLU A 64 -3.64 -9.29 -2.76
CA GLU A 64 -2.44 -9.57 -3.56
C GLU A 64 -1.42 -8.44 -3.49
N ALA A 65 -1.88 -7.23 -3.19
CA ALA A 65 -1.01 -6.05 -3.05
C ALA A 65 -1.57 -5.12 -1.98
N VAL A 66 -0.68 -4.30 -1.41
CA VAL A 66 -1.06 -3.32 -0.40
C VAL A 66 -0.52 -1.94 -0.77
N ILE A 67 -1.34 -0.93 -0.52
CA ILE A 67 -0.94 0.48 -0.54
C ILE A 67 -0.70 0.90 0.91
N VAL A 68 0.55 1.20 1.25
CA VAL A 68 0.93 1.69 2.58
C VAL A 68 1.00 3.21 2.53
N ALA A 69 0.03 3.86 3.16
CA ALA A 69 -0.12 5.31 3.19
C ALA A 69 -0.34 5.84 4.62
N THR A 70 0.20 5.14 5.60
CA THR A 70 0.27 5.58 7.01
C THR A 70 1.20 6.79 7.15
N PRO A 71 1.23 7.48 8.31
CA PRO A 71 2.33 8.39 8.59
C PRO A 71 3.68 7.71 8.38
N ASN A 72 4.67 8.46 7.90
CA ASN A 72 5.95 7.89 7.44
C ASN A 72 6.69 7.06 8.51
N TYR A 73 6.57 7.43 9.79
CA TYR A 73 7.20 6.69 10.89
C TYR A 73 6.52 5.33 11.18
N LEU A 74 5.39 5.05 10.53
CA LEU A 74 4.66 3.78 10.64
C LEU A 74 4.72 2.94 9.37
N HIS A 75 5.58 3.26 8.40
CA HIS A 75 5.67 2.51 7.14
C HIS A 75 6.33 1.14 7.31
N LYS A 76 7.30 1.02 8.19
CA LYS A 76 8.16 -0.17 8.28
C LYS A 76 7.38 -1.45 8.57
N GLU A 77 6.61 -1.47 9.63
CA GLU A 77 5.88 -2.68 10.04
C GLU A 77 4.90 -3.18 8.97
N PRO A 78 4.04 -2.33 8.39
CA PRO A 78 3.15 -2.78 7.32
C PRO A 78 3.87 -3.35 6.10
N VAL A 79 5.02 -2.79 5.73
CA VAL A 79 5.82 -3.26 4.59
C VAL A 79 6.47 -4.61 4.89
N ILE A 80 7.14 -4.73 6.04
CA ILE A 80 7.81 -5.98 6.44
C ILE A 80 6.79 -7.12 6.52
N LYS A 81 5.68 -6.91 7.20
CA LYS A 81 4.63 -7.93 7.33
C LYS A 81 4.01 -8.31 5.99
N ALA A 82 3.78 -7.35 5.11
CA ALA A 82 3.29 -7.64 3.77
C ALA A 82 4.24 -8.57 3.02
N ALA A 83 5.52 -8.25 3.03
CA ALA A 83 6.54 -9.09 2.38
C ALA A 83 6.56 -10.51 2.96
N GLU A 84 6.52 -10.64 4.28
CA GLU A 84 6.50 -11.93 4.97
C GLU A 84 5.28 -12.80 4.59
N HIS A 85 4.17 -12.16 4.24
CA HIS A 85 2.95 -12.83 3.77
C HIS A 85 2.88 -12.99 2.24
N GLY A 86 3.92 -12.58 1.52
CA GLY A 86 3.93 -12.67 0.06
C GLY A 86 3.06 -11.63 -0.66
N VAL A 87 2.74 -10.53 0.01
CA VAL A 87 1.91 -9.43 -0.53
C VAL A 87 2.81 -8.38 -1.15
N ASN A 88 2.52 -7.98 -2.39
CA ASN A 88 3.24 -6.91 -3.09
C ASN A 88 2.95 -5.56 -2.45
N VAL A 89 3.92 -4.65 -2.48
CA VAL A 89 3.86 -3.39 -1.73
C VAL A 89 4.02 -2.17 -2.61
N PHE A 90 3.10 -1.24 -2.48
CA PHE A 90 3.29 0.17 -2.85
C PHE A 90 3.37 0.97 -1.55
N CYS A 91 4.48 1.66 -1.33
CA CYS A 91 4.71 2.45 -0.12
C CYS A 91 4.86 3.93 -0.46
N GLU A 92 4.07 4.78 0.20
CA GLU A 92 4.16 6.23 0.02
C GLU A 92 5.51 6.79 0.48
N LYS A 93 5.91 7.90 -0.13
CA LYS A 93 7.13 8.62 0.22
C LYS A 93 6.92 9.46 1.49
N PRO A 94 7.95 9.73 2.27
CA PRO A 94 9.23 9.04 2.25
C PRO A 94 9.08 7.61 2.76
N ILE A 95 9.82 6.68 2.19
CA ILE A 95 9.69 5.26 2.51
C ILE A 95 9.93 4.99 3.98
N ALA A 96 10.95 5.61 4.55
CA ALA A 96 11.35 5.44 5.95
C ALA A 96 12.06 6.71 6.45
N LEU A 97 12.25 6.79 7.77
CA LEU A 97 12.92 7.91 8.43
C LEU A 97 14.44 7.70 8.53
N SER A 98 14.93 6.50 8.30
CA SER A 98 16.36 6.18 8.33
C SER A 98 16.74 5.30 7.16
N TYR A 99 18.02 5.35 6.80
CA TYR A 99 18.57 4.46 5.77
C TYR A 99 18.46 2.99 6.18
N GLN A 100 18.73 2.68 7.45
CA GLN A 100 18.65 1.30 7.95
C GLN A 100 17.24 0.72 7.77
N ASP A 101 16.22 1.48 8.13
CA ASP A 101 14.83 1.03 7.99
C ASP A 101 14.45 0.83 6.52
N CYS A 102 14.85 1.77 5.67
CA CYS A 102 14.64 1.66 4.23
C CYS A 102 15.31 0.41 3.65
N ASP A 103 16.58 0.19 4.00
CA ASP A 103 17.35 -0.98 3.55
C ASP A 103 16.70 -2.29 4.02
N GLU A 104 16.26 -2.36 5.27
CA GLU A 104 15.57 -3.53 5.81
C GLU A 104 14.26 -3.82 5.06
N MET A 105 13.45 -2.78 4.80
CA MET A 105 12.19 -2.91 4.06
C MET A 105 12.43 -3.44 2.64
N VAL A 106 13.37 -2.85 1.92
CA VAL A 106 13.69 -3.26 0.54
C VAL A 106 14.25 -4.68 0.51
N ARG A 107 15.19 -4.99 1.40
CA ARG A 107 15.76 -6.34 1.48
C ARG A 107 14.73 -7.39 1.81
N THR A 108 13.85 -7.13 2.77
CA THR A 108 12.81 -8.08 3.14
C THR A 108 11.89 -8.37 1.95
N CYS A 109 11.51 -7.34 1.20
CA CYS A 109 10.72 -7.54 -0.02
C CYS A 109 11.47 -8.38 -1.06
N GLN A 110 12.76 -8.13 -1.27
CA GLN A 110 13.58 -8.91 -2.19
C GLN A 110 13.71 -10.37 -1.76
N GLU A 111 13.97 -10.61 -0.47
CA GLU A 111 14.11 -11.97 0.09
C GLU A 111 12.82 -12.80 -0.05
N HIS A 112 11.67 -12.16 0.02
CA HIS A 112 10.36 -12.81 -0.11
C HIS A 112 9.82 -12.79 -1.55
N GLY A 113 10.56 -12.23 -2.50
CA GLY A 113 10.18 -12.24 -3.91
C GLY A 113 8.96 -11.39 -4.24
N VAL A 114 8.63 -10.41 -3.41
CA VAL A 114 7.51 -9.49 -3.67
C VAL A 114 7.99 -8.23 -4.37
N ILE A 115 7.07 -7.60 -5.11
CA ILE A 115 7.32 -6.32 -5.76
C ILE A 115 7.25 -5.21 -4.70
N PHE A 116 8.25 -4.34 -4.67
CA PHE A 116 8.24 -3.12 -3.86
C PHE A 116 8.30 -1.90 -4.77
N MET A 117 7.28 -1.04 -4.68
CA MET A 117 7.20 0.20 -5.45
C MET A 117 7.07 1.39 -4.50
N ALA A 118 7.94 2.38 -4.67
CA ALA A 118 7.87 3.62 -3.91
C ALA A 118 6.98 4.67 -4.60
N GLY A 119 6.25 5.43 -3.80
CA GLY A 119 5.33 6.47 -4.28
C GLY A 119 6.02 7.74 -4.77
N HIS A 120 7.01 7.64 -5.64
CA HIS A 120 7.75 8.77 -6.23
C HIS A 120 7.01 9.33 -7.44
N VAL A 121 5.89 10.00 -7.21
CA VAL A 121 4.97 10.47 -8.26
C VAL A 121 5.61 11.42 -9.26
N MET A 122 6.64 12.17 -8.86
CA MET A 122 7.35 13.08 -9.75
C MET A 122 7.98 12.38 -10.96
N ASN A 123 8.30 11.09 -10.85
CA ASN A 123 8.80 10.32 -11.98
C ASN A 123 7.80 10.19 -13.14
N PHE A 124 6.52 10.39 -12.87
CA PHE A 124 5.45 10.26 -13.85
C PHE A 124 5.00 11.61 -14.43
N PHE A 125 5.49 12.73 -13.91
CA PHE A 125 5.19 14.03 -14.48
C PHE A 125 5.96 14.24 -15.79
N HIS A 126 5.28 14.74 -16.82
CA HIS A 126 5.85 14.93 -18.15
C HIS A 126 7.15 15.72 -18.12
N GLY A 127 7.20 16.85 -17.44
CA GLY A 127 8.40 17.69 -17.37
C GLY A 127 9.61 16.96 -16.79
N VAL A 128 9.40 16.14 -15.75
CA VAL A 128 10.48 15.35 -15.13
C VAL A 128 10.96 14.26 -16.08
N ARG A 129 10.04 13.61 -16.79
CA ARG A 129 10.39 12.55 -17.75
C ARG A 129 11.25 13.08 -18.90
N TYR A 130 11.01 14.31 -19.34
CA TYR A 130 11.82 14.96 -20.36
C TYR A 130 13.18 15.46 -19.85
N ALA A 131 13.29 15.77 -18.54
CA ALA A 131 14.53 16.25 -17.93
C ALA A 131 15.56 15.13 -17.65
N LYS A 132 15.14 13.89 -17.71
CA LYS A 132 16.02 12.71 -17.57
C LYS A 132 16.70 12.34 -18.91
#